data_b5836f1dc33839b4c8f1c300e60e9a22
#
_entry.id   b5836f1dc33839b4c8f1c300e60e9a22
#
_cell.length_a   1.000
_cell.length_b   1.000
_cell.length_c   1.000
_cell.angle_alpha   90.00
_cell.angle_beta   90.00
_cell.angle_gamma   90.00
#
_symmetry.space_group_name_H-M   'P 1'
#
loop_
_entity.id
_entity.type
_entity.pdbx_description
1 polymer ?
#
loop_
_entity_poly.entity_id
_entity_poly.type
_entity_poly.pdbx_seq_one_letter_code
_entity_poly.pdbx_strand_id
1 'polypeptide(L)'
;MDYIRITKENIDKEHICCAMSGKQCLAKKEWLKQRFDEGLVFCRSVERGKCFIEYIPAENAWLPMEAEGCLHINCLWVSGALKGHGYAKELLARCVNDARAQGRKGVCILSAKGRKREFLADARFLAHEGFYTADVSDCGITLMYLPLSPDAAPPKFKPCAKHPRAAEPGFVLYYTDQCPFTCYWVPRVAETARAHGIPLTVHHITDRETAQNTPAPVTTYALFRDGKFLTQGIQSDKKFLALAGKADS
;
A
#
# COMPACT_ATOMS: atom_id res chain seq x y z
N MET A 1 5.73 -13.30 20.21
CA MET A 1 6.49 -12.03 20.04
C MET A 1 5.71 -10.90 20.67
N ASP A 2 6.41 -9.93 21.30
CA ASP A 2 5.75 -8.75 21.85
C ASP A 2 5.55 -7.69 20.76
N TYR A 3 4.39 -7.03 20.81
CA TYR A 3 4.00 -6.03 19.83
C TYR A 3 3.64 -4.72 20.53
N ILE A 4 3.98 -3.60 19.88
CA ILE A 4 3.62 -2.25 20.30
C ILE A 4 2.71 -1.60 19.26
N ARG A 5 1.66 -0.93 19.72
CA ARG A 5 0.85 -0.05 18.89
C ARG A 5 1.52 1.32 18.86
N ILE A 6 1.76 1.83 17.68
CA ILE A 6 2.27 3.18 17.47
C ILE A 6 1.09 4.15 17.55
N THR A 7 1.27 5.22 18.30
CA THR A 7 0.29 6.28 18.54
C THR A 7 0.95 7.65 18.35
N LYS A 8 0.18 8.73 18.40
CA LYS A 8 0.73 10.10 18.33
C LYS A 8 1.74 10.38 19.44
N GLU A 9 1.53 9.82 20.64
CA GLU A 9 2.34 10.06 21.83
C GLU A 9 3.70 9.36 21.78
N ASN A 10 3.80 8.21 21.08
CA ASN A 10 5.01 7.42 21.07
C ASN A 10 5.76 7.42 19.72
N ILE A 11 5.13 7.81 18.61
CA ILE A 11 5.68 7.68 17.26
C ILE A 11 7.04 8.37 17.08
N ASP A 12 7.29 9.48 17.76
CA ASP A 12 8.54 10.21 17.60
C ASP A 12 9.72 9.47 18.25
N LYS A 13 9.47 8.71 19.30
CA LYS A 13 10.47 7.92 20.03
C LYS A 13 10.65 6.53 19.46
N GLU A 14 9.63 6.00 18.79
CA GLU A 14 9.58 4.63 18.30
C GLU A 14 10.06 4.50 16.85
N HIS A 15 10.67 3.38 16.51
CA HIS A 15 10.92 3.04 15.10
C HIS A 15 9.64 2.48 14.46
N ILE A 16 9.46 2.68 13.17
CA ILE A 16 8.27 2.22 12.43
C ILE A 16 8.50 0.96 11.59
N CYS A 17 9.60 0.23 11.81
CA CYS A 17 9.93 -1.01 11.10
C CYS A 17 9.97 -0.94 9.57
N CYS A 18 9.69 0.20 8.96
CA CYS A 18 9.89 0.39 7.54
C CYS A 18 11.39 0.37 7.22
N ALA A 19 11.73 0.00 6.00
CA ALA A 19 13.09 -0.35 5.61
C ALA A 19 14.11 0.79 5.68
N MET A 20 13.69 2.03 5.89
CA MET A 20 14.54 3.21 5.80
C MET A 20 14.62 3.95 7.13
N SER A 21 15.78 4.56 7.37
CA SER A 21 16.03 5.54 8.44
C SER A 21 16.22 6.93 7.83
N GLY A 22 16.16 7.98 8.65
CA GLY A 22 16.39 9.35 8.22
C GLY A 22 15.15 10.11 7.78
N LYS A 23 15.32 11.12 6.92
CA LYS A 23 14.25 12.06 6.51
C LYS A 23 13.02 11.37 5.92
N GLN A 24 13.20 10.26 5.22
CA GLN A 24 12.11 9.50 4.59
C GLN A 24 11.19 8.85 5.62
N CYS A 25 11.76 8.38 6.74
CA CYS A 25 10.97 7.89 7.87
C CYS A 25 10.18 9.01 8.55
N LEU A 26 10.69 10.24 8.58
CA LEU A 26 9.98 11.39 9.12
C LEU A 26 8.71 11.68 8.31
N ALA A 27 8.79 11.71 6.98
CA ALA A 27 7.62 11.90 6.12
C ALA A 27 6.54 10.82 6.39
N LYS A 28 6.93 9.54 6.50
CA LYS A 28 6.00 8.47 6.88
C LYS A 28 5.42 8.68 8.28
N LYS A 29 6.21 9.13 9.25
CA LYS A 29 5.70 9.41 10.61
C LYS A 29 4.69 10.54 10.61
N GLU A 30 4.93 11.62 9.87
CA GLU A 30 3.98 12.73 9.73
C GLU A 30 2.69 12.27 9.03
N TRP A 31 2.81 11.45 7.98
CA TRP A 31 1.66 10.83 7.34
C TRP A 31 0.84 9.99 8.32
N LEU A 32 1.48 9.15 9.14
CA LEU A 32 0.83 8.32 10.16
C LEU A 32 0.12 9.17 11.23
N LYS A 33 0.77 10.24 11.74
CA LYS A 33 0.18 11.14 12.75
C LYS A 33 -1.18 11.67 12.32
N GLN A 34 -1.28 12.10 11.06
CA GLN A 34 -2.53 12.61 10.51
C GLN A 34 -3.59 11.49 10.36
N ARG A 35 -3.18 10.27 10.04
CA ARG A 35 -4.09 9.12 9.83
C ARG A 35 -4.58 8.49 11.12
N PHE A 36 -3.88 8.65 12.25
CA PHE A 36 -4.35 8.12 13.54
C PHE A 36 -5.72 8.68 13.94
N ASP A 37 -6.02 9.95 13.62
CA ASP A 37 -7.35 10.55 13.86
C ASP A 37 -8.43 9.96 12.96
N GLU A 38 -8.05 9.34 11.85
CA GLU A 38 -8.92 8.65 10.93
C GLU A 38 -9.11 7.16 11.29
N GLY A 39 -8.57 6.73 12.44
CA GLY A 39 -8.67 5.36 12.94
C GLY A 39 -7.59 4.41 12.42
N LEU A 40 -6.50 4.93 11.83
CA LEU A 40 -5.38 4.10 11.42
C LEU A 40 -4.71 3.44 12.63
N VAL A 41 -4.42 2.16 12.50
CA VAL A 41 -3.63 1.38 13.46
C VAL A 41 -2.32 0.97 12.81
N PHE A 42 -1.23 1.25 13.50
CA PHE A 42 0.10 0.74 13.16
C PHE A 42 0.62 -0.10 14.33
N CYS A 43 0.77 -1.39 14.12
CA CYS A 43 1.24 -2.34 15.12
C CYS A 43 2.50 -3.04 14.61
N ARG A 44 3.57 -3.02 15.42
CA ARG A 44 4.86 -3.63 15.07
C ARG A 44 5.44 -4.46 16.21
N SER A 45 6.39 -5.34 15.88
CA SER A 45 7.21 -6.02 16.89
C SER A 45 8.00 -5.03 17.75
N VAL A 46 8.17 -5.32 19.03
CA VAL A 46 9.04 -4.55 19.92
C VAL A 46 10.48 -4.65 19.44
N GLU A 47 10.91 -5.84 19.02
CA GLU A 47 12.23 -6.05 18.43
C GLU A 47 12.42 -5.30 17.11
N ARG A 48 13.64 -4.85 16.88
CA ARG A 48 13.99 -4.22 15.60
C ARG A 48 13.92 -5.24 14.46
N GLY A 49 13.22 -4.90 13.42
CA GLY A 49 13.04 -5.74 12.24
C GLY A 49 11.82 -5.31 11.45
N LYS A 50 11.61 -5.94 10.31
CA LYS A 50 10.45 -5.68 9.46
C LYS A 50 9.35 -6.66 9.83
N CYS A 51 8.60 -6.33 10.88
CA CYS A 51 7.47 -7.13 11.38
C CYS A 51 6.38 -6.16 11.88
N PHE A 52 5.44 -5.82 11.00
CA PHE A 52 4.38 -4.89 11.32
C PHE A 52 3.14 -5.09 10.43
N ILE A 53 2.03 -4.55 10.92
CA ILE A 53 0.79 -4.38 10.17
C ILE A 53 0.30 -2.93 10.31
N GLU A 54 -0.27 -2.42 9.23
CA GLU A 54 -0.91 -1.12 9.15
C GLU A 54 -2.30 -1.29 8.53
N TYR A 55 -3.36 -0.84 9.22
CA TYR A 55 -4.73 -0.90 8.71
C TYR A 55 -5.56 0.30 9.16
N ILE A 56 -6.64 0.56 8.44
CA ILE A 56 -7.51 1.72 8.64
C ILE A 56 -8.97 1.33 8.32
N PRO A 57 -9.99 2.01 8.89
CA PRO A 57 -11.34 1.93 8.37
C PRO A 57 -11.37 2.18 6.85
N ALA A 58 -12.01 1.29 6.10
CA ALA A 58 -11.93 1.31 4.63
C ALA A 58 -12.51 2.60 4.02
N GLU A 59 -13.47 3.21 4.70
CA GLU A 59 -14.03 4.53 4.35
C GLU A 59 -12.99 5.66 4.41
N ASN A 60 -11.94 5.48 5.21
CA ASN A 60 -10.82 6.42 5.37
C ASN A 60 -9.56 5.98 4.61
N ALA A 61 -9.60 4.81 3.95
CA ALA A 61 -8.46 4.36 3.15
C ALA A 61 -8.19 5.27 1.97
N TRP A 62 -6.92 5.48 1.69
CA TRP A 62 -6.45 6.27 0.55
C TRP A 62 -6.39 5.40 -0.72
N LEU A 63 -7.52 4.82 -1.07
CA LEU A 63 -7.64 3.86 -2.17
C LEU A 63 -9.00 3.97 -2.85
N PRO A 64 -9.09 3.94 -4.20
CA PRO A 64 -10.34 4.02 -4.92
C PRO A 64 -11.10 2.67 -4.90
N MET A 65 -11.75 2.41 -3.78
CA MET A 65 -12.58 1.22 -3.56
C MET A 65 -13.88 1.55 -2.82
N GLU A 66 -14.84 0.68 -2.94
CA GLU A 66 -16.07 0.63 -2.15
C GLU A 66 -15.98 -0.57 -1.22
N ALA A 67 -15.82 -0.33 0.08
CA ALA A 67 -15.60 -1.36 1.10
C ALA A 67 -16.22 -0.94 2.45
N GLU A 68 -17.46 -0.46 2.39
CA GLU A 68 -18.18 0.07 3.56
C GLU A 68 -18.22 -0.93 4.71
N GLY A 69 -17.88 -0.44 5.90
CA GLY A 69 -17.85 -1.23 7.13
C GLY A 69 -16.70 -2.23 7.23
N CYS A 70 -15.72 -2.20 6.32
CA CYS A 70 -14.52 -3.04 6.42
C CYS A 70 -13.36 -2.33 7.11
N LEU A 71 -12.34 -3.09 7.55
CA LEU A 71 -10.98 -2.58 7.71
C LEU A 71 -10.18 -2.88 6.45
N HIS A 72 -9.39 -1.90 6.01
CA HIS A 72 -8.41 -2.09 4.94
C HIS A 72 -7.00 -2.19 5.51
N ILE A 73 -6.29 -3.28 5.15
CA ILE A 73 -4.88 -3.44 5.50
C ILE A 73 -4.03 -2.73 4.45
N ASN A 74 -3.44 -1.61 4.84
CA ASN A 74 -2.53 -0.84 4.00
C ASN A 74 -1.21 -1.57 3.75
N CYS A 75 -0.67 -2.24 4.78
CA CYS A 75 0.59 -2.97 4.69
C CYS A 75 0.65 -4.08 5.75
N LEU A 76 1.11 -5.25 5.35
CA LEU A 76 1.48 -6.35 6.23
C LEU A 76 2.86 -6.86 5.78
N TRP A 77 3.87 -6.67 6.61
CA TRP A 77 5.24 -7.03 6.22
C TRP A 77 6.01 -7.72 7.36
N VAL A 78 6.44 -8.94 7.06
CA VAL A 78 7.40 -9.69 7.87
C VAL A 78 8.54 -10.13 6.96
N SER A 79 9.79 -9.82 7.31
CA SER A 79 10.94 -10.11 6.46
C SER A 79 12.23 -10.43 7.24
N GLY A 80 13.25 -10.89 6.51
CA GLY A 80 14.53 -11.26 7.09
C GLY A 80 14.42 -12.50 7.99
N ALA A 81 15.14 -12.49 9.09
CA ALA A 81 15.16 -13.57 10.09
C ALA A 81 13.80 -13.81 10.76
N LEU A 82 12.85 -12.86 10.65
CA LEU A 82 11.51 -12.99 11.25
C LEU A 82 10.53 -13.79 10.37
N LYS A 83 10.91 -14.18 9.15
CA LYS A 83 10.08 -15.03 8.29
C LYS A 83 10.00 -16.46 8.82
N GLY A 84 8.85 -17.12 8.57
CA GLY A 84 8.66 -18.52 8.91
C GLY A 84 8.24 -18.81 10.37
N HIS A 85 8.16 -17.79 11.20
CA HIS A 85 7.81 -17.91 12.63
C HIS A 85 6.32 -17.66 12.94
N GLY A 86 5.45 -17.55 11.95
CA GLY A 86 4.01 -17.31 12.15
C GLY A 86 3.62 -15.86 12.43
N TYR A 87 4.56 -14.92 12.52
CA TYR A 87 4.29 -13.53 12.92
C TYR A 87 3.33 -12.77 11.98
N ALA A 88 3.33 -13.10 10.69
CA ALA A 88 2.36 -12.50 9.76
C ALA A 88 0.92 -12.92 10.12
N LYS A 89 0.72 -14.16 10.53
CA LYS A 89 -0.57 -14.67 11.02
C LYS A 89 -0.98 -14.01 12.35
N GLU A 90 -0.04 -13.84 13.28
CA GLU A 90 -0.30 -13.15 14.56
C GLU A 90 -0.74 -11.70 14.34
N LEU A 91 -0.04 -10.96 13.44
CA LEU A 91 -0.38 -9.59 13.08
C LEU A 91 -1.74 -9.49 12.39
N LEU A 92 -2.02 -10.41 11.48
CA LEU A 92 -3.30 -10.50 10.79
C LEU A 92 -4.45 -10.78 11.76
N ALA A 93 -4.24 -11.72 12.70
CA ALA A 93 -5.21 -12.05 13.73
C ALA A 93 -5.55 -10.85 14.63
N ARG A 94 -4.57 -9.98 14.93
CA ARG A 94 -4.81 -8.71 15.64
C ARG A 94 -5.76 -7.79 14.87
N CYS A 95 -5.51 -7.59 13.57
CA CYS A 95 -6.40 -6.80 12.73
C CYS A 95 -7.82 -7.38 12.68
N VAL A 96 -7.94 -8.70 12.53
CA VAL A 96 -9.24 -9.39 12.51
C VAL A 96 -9.98 -9.25 13.83
N ASN A 97 -9.27 -9.36 14.96
CA ASN A 97 -9.86 -9.17 16.29
C ASN A 97 -10.31 -7.73 16.52
N ASP A 98 -9.52 -6.74 16.08
CA ASP A 98 -9.91 -5.32 16.12
C ASP A 98 -11.14 -5.07 15.22
N ALA A 99 -11.20 -5.70 14.05
CA ALA A 99 -12.36 -5.60 13.18
C ALA A 99 -13.63 -6.15 13.85
N ARG A 100 -13.54 -7.30 14.49
CA ARG A 100 -14.67 -7.90 15.25
C ARG A 100 -15.08 -7.03 16.43
N ALA A 101 -14.12 -6.53 17.21
CA ALA A 101 -14.39 -5.65 18.35
C ALA A 101 -15.09 -4.34 17.95
N GLN A 102 -14.81 -3.84 16.73
CA GLN A 102 -15.44 -2.66 16.15
C GLN A 102 -16.76 -2.97 15.40
N GLY A 103 -17.23 -4.21 15.37
CA GLY A 103 -18.42 -4.61 14.61
C GLY A 103 -18.25 -4.45 13.09
N ARG A 104 -17.01 -4.54 12.57
CA ARG A 104 -16.74 -4.41 11.14
C ARG A 104 -17.25 -5.63 10.37
N LYS A 105 -17.72 -5.41 9.16
CA LYS A 105 -18.29 -6.43 8.28
C LYS A 105 -17.24 -7.37 7.66
N GLY A 106 -15.98 -6.91 7.60
CA GLY A 106 -14.89 -7.70 7.02
C GLY A 106 -13.54 -6.98 7.03
N VAL A 107 -12.54 -7.66 6.50
CA VAL A 107 -11.19 -7.13 6.31
C VAL A 107 -10.79 -7.29 4.85
N CYS A 108 -10.24 -6.25 4.23
CA CYS A 108 -9.74 -6.29 2.86
C CYS A 108 -8.28 -5.85 2.76
N ILE A 109 -7.59 -6.33 1.72
CA ILE A 109 -6.18 -6.06 1.46
C ILE A 109 -5.88 -6.22 -0.03
N LEU A 110 -4.94 -5.42 -0.56
CA LEU A 110 -4.47 -5.57 -1.93
C LEU A 110 -3.50 -6.74 -2.09
N SER A 111 -3.65 -7.43 -3.21
CA SER A 111 -2.75 -8.48 -3.68
C SER A 111 -2.64 -8.44 -5.21
N ALA A 112 -2.13 -9.49 -5.83
CA ALA A 112 -2.07 -9.61 -7.27
C ALA A 112 -2.46 -11.01 -7.75
N LYS A 113 -3.10 -11.08 -8.91
CA LYS A 113 -3.39 -12.35 -9.60
C LYS A 113 -2.09 -13.01 -10.07
N GLY A 114 -1.96 -14.30 -9.81
CA GLY A 114 -0.82 -15.09 -10.26
C GLY A 114 0.43 -14.89 -9.40
N ARG A 115 1.54 -14.41 -10.01
CA ARG A 115 2.81 -14.24 -9.29
C ARG A 115 2.73 -13.07 -8.30
N LYS A 116 3.29 -13.27 -7.09
CA LYS A 116 3.45 -12.20 -6.12
C LYS A 116 4.18 -11.00 -6.74
N ARG A 117 3.62 -9.81 -6.53
CA ARG A 117 4.23 -8.54 -6.94
C ARG A 117 4.86 -7.82 -5.74
N GLU A 118 5.89 -7.03 -6.00
CA GLU A 118 6.53 -6.20 -4.98
C GLU A 118 5.51 -5.27 -4.30
N PHE A 119 5.67 -5.04 -3.00
CA PHE A 119 4.81 -4.17 -2.17
C PHE A 119 3.35 -4.62 -2.01
N LEU A 120 2.97 -5.80 -2.50
CA LEU A 120 1.65 -6.38 -2.30
C LEU A 120 1.73 -7.62 -1.41
N ALA A 121 0.63 -7.94 -0.75
CA ALA A 121 0.51 -9.14 0.05
C ALA A 121 0.52 -10.40 -0.82
N ASP A 122 0.95 -11.53 -0.27
CA ASP A 122 0.95 -12.80 -0.96
C ASP A 122 -0.47 -13.39 -0.97
N ALA A 123 -1.05 -13.60 -2.17
CA ALA A 123 -2.40 -14.13 -2.33
C ALA A 123 -2.55 -15.54 -1.75
N ARG A 124 -1.50 -16.38 -1.80
CA ARG A 124 -1.54 -17.76 -1.26
C ARG A 124 -1.61 -17.74 0.27
N PHE A 125 -0.81 -16.87 0.90
CA PHE A 125 -0.89 -16.66 2.34
C PHE A 125 -2.29 -16.18 2.75
N LEU A 126 -2.83 -15.18 2.06
CA LEU A 126 -4.16 -14.65 2.35
C LEU A 126 -5.26 -15.70 2.16
N ALA A 127 -5.19 -16.50 1.09
CA ALA A 127 -6.15 -17.58 0.86
C ALA A 127 -6.08 -18.65 1.96
N HIS A 128 -4.87 -19.00 2.45
CA HIS A 128 -4.70 -19.90 3.59
C HIS A 128 -5.32 -19.35 4.88
N GLU A 129 -5.33 -18.04 5.06
CA GLU A 129 -5.97 -17.35 6.19
C GLU A 129 -7.46 -17.03 5.94
N GLY A 130 -8.07 -17.60 4.91
CA GLY A 130 -9.51 -17.52 4.64
C GLY A 130 -9.97 -16.36 3.77
N PHE A 131 -9.06 -15.56 3.22
CA PHE A 131 -9.41 -14.53 2.25
C PHE A 131 -9.73 -15.12 0.88
N TYR A 132 -10.66 -14.51 0.18
CA TYR A 132 -10.91 -14.79 -1.23
C TYR A 132 -10.79 -13.52 -2.08
N THR A 133 -10.67 -13.65 -3.39
CA THR A 133 -10.63 -12.52 -4.32
C THR A 133 -12.04 -11.96 -4.49
N ALA A 134 -12.29 -10.76 -3.97
CA ALA A 134 -13.57 -10.07 -4.12
C ALA A 134 -13.66 -9.33 -5.46
N ASP A 135 -12.57 -8.69 -5.89
CA ASP A 135 -12.52 -7.98 -7.17
C ASP A 135 -11.11 -7.99 -7.79
N VAL A 136 -11.03 -7.74 -9.10
CA VAL A 136 -9.78 -7.75 -9.88
C VAL A 136 -9.78 -6.55 -10.83
N SER A 137 -8.77 -5.68 -10.73
CA SER A 137 -8.53 -4.61 -11.72
C SER A 137 -7.95 -5.17 -13.02
N ASP A 138 -8.17 -4.50 -14.16
CA ASP A 138 -7.66 -4.91 -15.48
C ASP A 138 -6.14 -5.06 -15.52
N CYS A 139 -5.42 -4.37 -14.65
CA CYS A 139 -3.96 -4.54 -14.52
C CYS A 139 -3.54 -5.73 -13.65
N GLY A 140 -4.51 -6.56 -13.17
CA GLY A 140 -4.26 -7.77 -12.38
C GLY A 140 -3.99 -7.54 -10.90
N ILE A 141 -4.24 -6.34 -10.37
CA ILE A 141 -4.30 -6.10 -8.92
C ILE A 141 -5.62 -6.65 -8.40
N THR A 142 -5.57 -7.35 -7.27
CA THR A 142 -6.73 -8.00 -6.65
C THR A 142 -7.07 -7.35 -5.32
N LEU A 143 -8.35 -7.25 -5.04
CA LEU A 143 -8.87 -6.91 -3.73
C LEU A 143 -9.28 -8.21 -3.04
N MET A 144 -8.47 -8.63 -2.08
CA MET A 144 -8.71 -9.83 -1.26
C MET A 144 -9.59 -9.45 -0.08
N TYR A 145 -10.51 -10.34 0.30
CA TYR A 145 -11.52 -10.08 1.31
C TYR A 145 -11.74 -11.26 2.23
N LEU A 146 -11.80 -10.97 3.53
CA LEU A 146 -12.22 -11.89 4.61
C LEU A 146 -13.55 -11.37 5.20
N PRO A 147 -14.71 -12.00 4.93
CA PRO A 147 -15.97 -11.60 5.53
C PRO A 147 -16.00 -11.95 7.02
N LEU A 148 -16.55 -11.06 7.83
CA LEU A 148 -16.79 -11.26 9.26
C LEU A 148 -18.28 -11.27 9.60
N SER A 149 -19.14 -10.89 8.66
CA SER A 149 -20.60 -10.94 8.73
C SER A 149 -21.17 -11.64 7.49
N PRO A 150 -22.19 -12.47 7.61
CA PRO A 150 -22.82 -13.15 6.48
C PRO A 150 -23.49 -12.18 5.49
N ASP A 151 -23.95 -11.02 5.97
CA ASP A 151 -24.70 -10.03 5.18
C ASP A 151 -23.78 -8.94 4.56
N ALA A 152 -22.46 -9.12 4.66
CA ALA A 152 -21.51 -8.15 4.18
C ALA A 152 -21.33 -8.24 2.65
N ALA A 153 -21.62 -7.16 1.94
CA ALA A 153 -21.29 -7.06 0.52
C ALA A 153 -19.75 -7.11 0.32
N PRO A 154 -19.25 -7.90 -0.65
CA PRO A 154 -17.83 -7.91 -0.96
C PRO A 154 -17.36 -6.52 -1.44
N PRO A 155 -16.14 -6.10 -1.05
CA PRO A 155 -15.57 -4.86 -1.52
C PRO A 155 -15.25 -4.92 -3.02
N LYS A 156 -15.28 -3.77 -3.69
CA LYS A 156 -14.96 -3.63 -5.12
C LYS A 156 -14.15 -2.38 -5.39
N PHE A 157 -13.39 -2.38 -6.47
CA PHE A 157 -12.73 -1.18 -6.98
C PHE A 157 -13.75 -0.20 -7.56
N LYS A 158 -13.51 1.10 -7.39
CA LYS A 158 -14.21 2.12 -8.16
C LYS A 158 -13.84 1.99 -9.65
N PRO A 159 -14.67 2.48 -10.59
CA PRO A 159 -14.41 2.36 -12.04
C PRO A 159 -13.01 2.86 -12.46
N CYS A 160 -12.52 3.97 -11.88
CA CYS A 160 -11.19 4.52 -12.17
C CYS A 160 -10.05 3.56 -11.81
N ALA A 161 -10.18 2.76 -10.76
CA ALA A 161 -9.18 1.76 -10.36
C ALA A 161 -9.45 0.39 -11.00
N LYS A 162 -10.69 0.09 -11.35
CA LYS A 162 -11.06 -1.12 -12.09
C LYS A 162 -10.42 -1.11 -13.48
N HIS A 163 -10.48 0.03 -14.16
CA HIS A 163 -9.96 0.29 -15.51
C HIS A 163 -8.85 1.37 -15.46
N PRO A 164 -7.66 1.05 -14.91
CA PRO A 164 -6.64 2.05 -14.61
C PRO A 164 -6.08 2.66 -15.90
N ARG A 165 -6.18 3.99 -16.01
CA ARG A 165 -5.71 4.73 -17.17
C ARG A 165 -5.34 6.16 -16.80
N ALA A 166 -4.08 6.57 -17.03
CA ALA A 166 -3.67 7.97 -16.94
C ALA A 166 -4.13 8.75 -18.19
N ALA A 167 -4.47 10.02 -18.01
CA ALA A 167 -4.93 10.88 -19.10
C ALA A 167 -3.78 11.48 -19.90
N GLU A 168 -2.64 11.75 -19.25
CA GLU A 168 -1.50 12.43 -19.84
C GLU A 168 -0.63 11.47 -20.67
N PRO A 169 0.02 11.95 -21.75
CA PRO A 169 0.99 11.18 -22.54
C PRO A 169 2.32 11.02 -21.78
N GLY A 170 3.16 10.10 -22.26
CA GLY A 170 4.45 9.81 -21.65
C GLY A 170 4.35 9.04 -20.35
N PHE A 171 5.34 9.21 -19.48
CA PHE A 171 5.29 8.60 -18.15
C PHE A 171 4.48 9.47 -17.19
N VAL A 172 3.60 8.82 -16.43
CA VAL A 172 2.79 9.46 -15.37
C VAL A 172 2.92 8.65 -14.11
N LEU A 173 3.27 9.30 -13.02
CA LEU A 173 3.50 8.68 -11.70
C LEU A 173 2.57 9.28 -10.67
N TYR A 174 1.75 8.44 -10.03
CA TYR A 174 0.96 8.78 -8.84
C TYR A 174 1.63 8.16 -7.61
N TYR A 175 1.73 8.93 -6.50
CA TYR A 175 2.28 8.41 -5.26
C TYR A 175 1.76 9.12 -4.02
N THR A 176 1.88 8.46 -2.86
CA THR A 176 1.59 8.99 -1.52
C THR A 176 2.81 8.85 -0.61
N ASP A 177 2.81 9.54 0.53
CA ASP A 177 3.82 9.41 1.59
C ASP A 177 3.60 8.19 2.50
N GLN A 178 2.66 7.32 2.15
CA GLN A 178 2.38 6.08 2.88
C GLN A 178 3.59 5.16 3.01
N CYS A 179 4.49 5.14 2.05
CA CYS A 179 5.70 4.33 2.07
C CYS A 179 6.97 5.20 2.04
N PRO A 180 7.92 5.05 2.98
CA PRO A 180 9.14 5.84 2.96
C PRO A 180 10.00 5.64 1.71
N PHE A 181 9.82 4.53 0.99
CA PHE A 181 10.51 4.31 -0.28
C PHE A 181 10.04 5.27 -1.39
N THR A 182 8.77 5.70 -1.39
CA THR A 182 8.29 6.69 -2.37
C THR A 182 8.96 8.04 -2.14
N CYS A 183 9.02 8.50 -0.88
CA CYS A 183 9.70 9.75 -0.51
C CYS A 183 11.20 9.73 -0.87
N TYR A 184 11.82 8.55 -0.94
CA TYR A 184 13.22 8.40 -1.33
C TYR A 184 13.42 8.33 -2.86
N TRP A 185 12.64 7.47 -3.53
CA TRP A 185 12.88 7.16 -4.93
C TRP A 185 12.21 8.12 -5.92
N VAL A 186 11.01 8.64 -5.61
CA VAL A 186 10.28 9.49 -6.55
C VAL A 186 11.06 10.75 -6.94
N PRO A 187 11.66 11.53 -6.00
CA PRO A 187 12.48 12.68 -6.40
C PRO A 187 13.68 12.31 -7.26
N ARG A 188 14.31 11.16 -7.00
CA ARG A 188 15.44 10.66 -7.79
C ARG A 188 15.03 10.27 -9.19
N VAL A 189 13.95 9.51 -9.31
CA VAL A 189 13.40 9.12 -10.62
C VAL A 189 13.01 10.35 -11.43
N ALA A 190 12.41 11.37 -10.81
CA ALA A 190 12.08 12.62 -11.48
C ALA A 190 13.32 13.36 -11.98
N GLU A 191 14.38 13.43 -11.17
CA GLU A 191 15.68 14.00 -11.57
C GLU A 191 16.32 13.20 -12.71
N THR A 192 16.32 11.88 -12.61
CA THR A 192 16.83 10.98 -13.66
C THR A 192 16.06 11.16 -14.97
N ALA A 193 14.73 11.23 -14.89
CA ALA A 193 13.88 11.49 -16.07
C ALA A 193 14.27 12.80 -16.75
N ARG A 194 14.41 13.88 -15.97
CA ARG A 194 14.82 15.21 -16.45
C ARG A 194 16.20 15.18 -17.10
N ALA A 195 17.18 14.54 -16.45
CA ALA A 195 18.55 14.44 -16.95
C ALA A 195 18.66 13.69 -18.29
N HIS A 196 17.74 12.75 -18.55
CA HIS A 196 17.71 11.94 -19.78
C HIS A 196 16.67 12.43 -20.81
N GLY A 197 16.02 13.57 -20.58
CA GLY A 197 14.98 14.10 -21.46
C GLY A 197 13.77 13.18 -21.63
N ILE A 198 13.42 12.42 -20.56
CA ILE A 198 12.26 11.52 -20.56
C ILE A 198 11.06 12.30 -19.99
N PRO A 199 9.96 12.47 -20.75
CA PRO A 199 8.75 13.10 -20.22
C PRO A 199 8.17 12.29 -19.07
N LEU A 200 8.11 12.90 -17.86
CA LEU A 200 7.53 12.33 -16.67
C LEU A 200 6.70 13.37 -15.94
N THR A 201 5.39 13.12 -15.82
CA THR A 201 4.48 13.87 -14.94
C THR A 201 4.37 13.16 -13.61
N VAL A 202 4.51 13.91 -12.49
CA VAL A 202 4.45 13.34 -11.13
C VAL A 202 3.30 13.97 -10.37
N HIS A 203 2.37 13.14 -9.91
CA HIS A 203 1.24 13.50 -9.06
C HIS A 203 1.48 13.04 -7.63
N HIS A 204 1.80 13.96 -6.74
CA HIS A 204 1.84 13.70 -5.30
C HIS A 204 0.44 13.81 -4.72
N ILE A 205 -0.11 12.69 -4.27
CA ILE A 205 -1.45 12.63 -3.67
C ILE A 205 -1.32 13.02 -2.20
N THR A 206 -1.91 14.15 -1.83
CA THR A 206 -1.77 14.74 -0.49
C THR A 206 -3.07 14.74 0.32
N ASP A 207 -4.18 14.32 -0.28
CA ASP A 207 -5.48 14.23 0.38
C ASP A 207 -6.24 12.94 0.03
N ARG A 208 -7.19 12.58 0.87
CA ARG A 208 -7.98 11.36 0.75
C ARG A 208 -8.92 11.36 -0.45
N GLU A 209 -9.54 12.50 -0.75
CA GLU A 209 -10.48 12.60 -1.87
C GLU A 209 -9.78 12.33 -3.19
N THR A 210 -8.63 12.98 -3.41
CA THR A 210 -7.76 12.72 -4.57
C THR A 210 -7.32 11.24 -4.61
N ALA A 211 -6.91 10.67 -3.47
CA ALA A 211 -6.52 9.26 -3.41
C ALA A 211 -7.66 8.32 -3.81
N GLN A 212 -8.88 8.58 -3.33
CA GLN A 212 -10.06 7.77 -3.62
C GLN A 212 -10.63 7.95 -5.03
N ASN A 213 -10.07 8.86 -5.83
CA ASN A 213 -10.43 9.10 -7.23
C ASN A 213 -9.22 8.94 -8.18
N THR A 214 -8.07 8.52 -7.67
CA THR A 214 -6.87 8.25 -8.47
C THR A 214 -7.14 7.13 -9.49
N PRO A 215 -6.69 7.25 -10.75
CA PRO A 215 -6.94 6.26 -11.79
C PRO A 215 -6.04 5.02 -11.68
N ALA A 216 -5.82 4.54 -10.45
CA ALA A 216 -4.97 3.39 -10.16
C ALA A 216 -5.47 2.61 -8.95
N PRO A 217 -5.42 1.27 -8.96
CA PRO A 217 -5.81 0.43 -7.83
C PRO A 217 -4.80 0.43 -6.68
N VAL A 218 -3.64 1.08 -6.84
CA VAL A 218 -2.59 1.25 -5.82
C VAL A 218 -2.16 2.70 -5.82
N THR A 219 -2.39 3.42 -4.72
CA THR A 219 -2.07 4.85 -4.60
C THR A 219 -0.71 5.11 -3.97
N THR A 220 -0.13 4.11 -3.30
CA THR A 220 1.23 4.24 -2.74
C THR A 220 2.25 4.53 -3.84
N TYR A 221 2.15 3.85 -4.96
CA TYR A 221 2.95 4.08 -6.16
C TYR A 221 2.25 3.46 -7.37
N ALA A 222 2.03 4.22 -8.42
CA ALA A 222 1.50 3.73 -9.68
C ALA A 222 2.14 4.46 -10.85
N LEU A 223 2.88 3.73 -11.68
CA LEU A 223 3.54 4.25 -12.88
C LEU A 223 2.78 3.83 -14.13
N PHE A 224 2.53 4.80 -15.00
CA PHE A 224 1.89 4.63 -16.31
C PHE A 224 2.84 5.06 -17.44
N ARG A 225 2.58 4.59 -18.65
CA ARG A 225 3.18 5.10 -19.88
C ARG A 225 2.10 5.14 -20.97
N ASP A 226 1.91 6.31 -21.56
CA ASP A 226 0.93 6.55 -22.62
C ASP A 226 -0.47 6.03 -22.24
N GLY A 227 -0.90 6.37 -21.04
CA GLY A 227 -2.18 5.99 -20.45
C GLY A 227 -2.25 4.57 -19.90
N LYS A 228 -1.30 3.68 -20.18
CA LYS A 228 -1.31 2.27 -19.73
C LYS A 228 -0.59 2.10 -18.40
N PHE A 229 -1.21 1.39 -17.47
CA PHE A 229 -0.57 1.01 -16.20
C PHE A 229 0.62 0.08 -16.45
N LEU A 230 1.79 0.45 -15.92
CA LEU A 230 3.00 -0.37 -16.02
C LEU A 230 3.26 -1.17 -14.74
N THR A 231 3.29 -0.48 -13.59
CA THR A 231 3.69 -1.12 -12.34
C THR A 231 3.28 -0.32 -11.10
N GLN A 232 3.04 -1.05 -10.02
CA GLN A 232 2.92 -0.52 -8.66
C GLN A 232 4.23 -0.66 -7.86
N GLY A 233 5.23 -1.35 -8.43
CA GLY A 233 6.54 -1.49 -7.79
C GLY A 233 7.34 -0.20 -7.85
N ILE A 234 7.79 0.28 -6.70
CA ILE A 234 8.58 1.51 -6.60
C ILE A 234 9.88 1.34 -7.37
N GLN A 235 10.13 2.22 -8.35
CA GLN A 235 11.26 2.15 -9.24
C GLN A 235 12.48 2.85 -8.63
N SER A 236 13.66 2.22 -8.78
CA SER A 236 14.94 2.93 -8.70
C SER A 236 15.27 3.57 -10.06
N ASP A 237 16.28 4.44 -10.07
CA ASP A 237 16.77 5.10 -11.28
C ASP A 237 17.04 4.09 -12.42
N LYS A 238 17.80 3.02 -12.11
CA LYS A 238 18.10 1.94 -13.07
C LYS A 238 16.85 1.23 -13.58
N LYS A 239 15.91 0.88 -12.68
CA LYS A 239 14.65 0.22 -13.07
C LYS A 239 13.80 1.14 -13.95
N PHE A 240 13.75 2.44 -13.66
CA PHE A 240 13.02 3.42 -14.44
C PHE A 240 13.63 3.58 -15.83
N LEU A 241 14.95 3.75 -15.94
CA LEU A 241 15.64 3.84 -17.23
C LEU A 241 15.44 2.59 -18.08
N ALA A 242 15.47 1.41 -17.48
CA ALA A 242 15.16 0.16 -18.20
C ALA A 242 13.72 0.16 -18.77
N LEU A 243 12.73 0.64 -18.02
CA LEU A 243 11.35 0.79 -18.52
C LEU A 243 11.24 1.84 -19.64
N ALA A 244 12.08 2.87 -19.61
CA ALA A 244 12.12 3.90 -20.64
C ALA A 244 12.86 3.46 -21.92
N GLY A 245 13.48 2.27 -21.93
CA GLY A 245 14.31 1.79 -23.03
C GLY A 245 15.68 2.48 -23.12
N LYS A 246 16.13 3.08 -22.02
CA LYS A 246 17.45 3.72 -21.86
C LYS A 246 18.24 3.00 -20.76
N ALA A 247 18.27 1.66 -20.80
CA ALA A 247 19.20 0.90 -19.95
C ALA A 247 20.63 1.21 -20.42
N ASP A 248 21.52 1.41 -19.44
CA ASP A 248 22.91 1.82 -19.65
C ASP A 248 23.55 1.09 -20.84
N SER A 249 24.02 1.89 -21.81
CA SER A 249 25.11 1.52 -22.73
C SER A 249 26.42 1.50 -21.95
#